data_ecbcb9d55928108ccd0916a8c02fb8a4
#
_entry.id   ecbcb9d55928108ccd0916a8c02fb8a4
#
_cell.length_a   1.000
_cell.length_b   1.000
_cell.length_c   1.000
_cell.angle_alpha   90.00
_cell.angle_beta   90.00
_cell.angle_gamma   90.00
#
_symmetry.space_group_name_H-M   'P 1'
#
loop_
_entity.id
_entity.type
_entity.pdbx_description
1 polymer ?
#
loop_
_entity_poly.entity_id
_entity_poly.type
_entity_poly.pdbx_seq_one_letter_code
_entity_poly.pdbx_strand_id
1 'polypeptide(L)'
;MKRRSVLKLLGGAGIGALTPLWPMDVKANVLHKESISYTGNDRAYWVSILNKMAAPILNNISKQQWRKNMPMEVSPTFDSRDPGVGYLEAFGRLLAGMAPWLALPDDSSEEGKLRKKLRDQALLGIKYGVDPKSPDYFTWRGPSSQTLVDAAHLALAFLRAPKALWEPLDQITKKRVVEEFKLLRKIKPNESNWLLFAAMTETFLYSAGEECAREKIDYAVNKFDQEWYVGDGWYSDGARFSFDHYNGYVIHCMQVESLRHNIPAGEKYQEMYERAYKRMQRYAHHLERMISPEGHYVVVGRSSTYKNAAFQPLAAIALENKLPDDISKGQVRAALTAVLRHIYIDKTFAPSGWLRMGVVGDQQSNLADYYTNAGSMYVASLSFLPLGLPATDEFWTCAPQKWTSQKCWNAEQFPKDYYVSY
;
A
#
# COMPACT_ATOMS: atom_id res chain seq x y z
N MET A 1 -23.47 27.74 50.63
CA MET A 1 -23.57 27.64 52.11
C MET A 1 -23.13 26.25 52.55
N LYS A 2 -22.16 26.31 53.46
CA LYS A 2 -21.75 25.30 54.47
C LYS A 2 -21.28 23.89 54.06
N ARG A 3 -19.97 23.77 54.21
CA ARG A 3 -19.14 22.65 54.65
C ARG A 3 -19.62 21.92 55.90
N ARG A 4 -19.27 20.63 56.04
CA ARG A 4 -18.61 19.97 57.22
C ARG A 4 -18.82 18.46 57.08
N SER A 5 -17.74 17.70 56.85
CA SER A 5 -16.84 17.07 57.84
C SER A 5 -17.49 16.15 58.84
N VAL A 6 -17.27 14.84 58.71
CA VAL A 6 -17.11 13.94 59.90
C VAL A 6 -15.97 12.96 59.59
N LEU A 7 -14.95 13.06 60.38
CA LEU A 7 -13.84 12.12 60.61
C LEU A 7 -14.16 11.33 61.88
N LYS A 8 -13.56 10.13 61.97
CA LYS A 8 -13.28 9.26 63.15
C LYS A 8 -14.14 7.98 63.15
N LEU A 9 -13.63 6.80 63.44
CA LEU A 9 -12.52 6.34 64.24
C LEU A 9 -12.28 4.84 64.03
N LEU A 10 -10.99 4.43 64.07
CA LEU A 10 -10.39 3.24 64.69
C LEU A 10 -10.72 1.86 64.08
N GLY A 11 -9.84 0.98 63.97
CA GLY A 11 -8.56 0.70 64.61
C GLY A 11 -7.86 -0.51 63.96
N GLY A 12 -6.60 -0.62 64.18
CA GLY A 12 -5.62 -1.41 63.52
C GLY A 12 -5.77 -2.93 63.57
N ALA A 13 -5.09 -3.51 62.63
CA ALA A 13 -4.18 -4.67 62.81
C ALA A 13 -3.67 -5.12 61.44
N GLY A 14 -2.40 -5.38 61.38
CA GLY A 14 -1.83 -6.29 60.36
C GLY A 14 -1.25 -5.63 59.10
N ILE A 15 -0.02 -5.14 59.14
CA ILE A 15 0.82 -4.93 57.98
C ILE A 15 1.19 -6.31 57.44
N GLY A 16 0.41 -6.83 56.50
CA GLY A 16 0.81 -7.89 55.63
C GLY A 16 1.28 -7.25 54.32
N ALA A 17 2.58 -7.28 54.04
CA ALA A 17 3.14 -6.88 52.78
C ALA A 17 2.60 -7.80 51.66
N LEU A 18 1.57 -7.36 50.96
CA LEU A 18 1.17 -7.95 49.70
C LEU A 18 2.11 -7.42 48.63
N THR A 19 3.22 -8.11 48.42
CA THR A 19 3.96 -8.01 47.18
C THR A 19 3.03 -8.45 46.05
N PRO A 20 2.79 -7.62 45.01
CA PRO A 20 2.08 -8.10 43.82
C PRO A 20 3.03 -9.07 43.11
N LEU A 21 2.73 -10.36 43.23
CA LEU A 21 3.25 -11.38 42.33
C LEU A 21 2.65 -11.16 40.97
N TRP A 22 3.26 -10.31 40.15
CA TRP A 22 3.11 -10.39 38.73
C TRP A 22 4.06 -11.51 38.26
N PRO A 23 3.54 -12.55 37.64
CA PRO A 23 4.41 -13.51 36.99
C PRO A 23 5.03 -12.83 35.77
N MET A 24 6.21 -12.25 35.93
CA MET A 24 7.08 -11.93 34.83
C MET A 24 7.75 -13.21 34.35
N ASP A 25 7.04 -14.02 33.58
CA ASP A 25 7.63 -15.02 32.73
C ASP A 25 6.73 -15.23 31.51
N VAL A 26 6.45 -14.16 30.79
CA VAL A 26 6.10 -14.28 29.39
C VAL A 26 7.41 -14.32 28.61
N LYS A 27 8.03 -15.48 28.57
CA LYS A 27 8.97 -15.81 27.49
C LYS A 27 8.17 -15.72 26.19
N ALA A 28 8.16 -14.56 25.57
CA ALA A 28 7.74 -14.37 24.21
C ALA A 28 8.76 -15.06 23.29
N ASN A 29 8.80 -16.39 23.34
CA ASN A 29 9.42 -17.21 22.32
C ASN A 29 8.47 -17.20 21.12
N VAL A 30 8.27 -16.04 20.49
CA VAL A 30 7.76 -15.99 19.13
C VAL A 30 8.94 -16.34 18.24
N LEU A 31 9.21 -17.65 18.13
CA LEU A 31 10.08 -18.19 17.09
C LEU A 31 9.35 -18.01 15.76
N HIS A 32 9.45 -16.81 15.18
CA HIS A 32 9.11 -16.60 13.79
C HIS A 32 10.10 -17.39 12.95
N LYS A 33 9.66 -18.56 12.47
CA LYS A 33 10.41 -19.30 11.48
C LYS A 33 10.30 -18.51 10.17
N GLU A 34 11.39 -17.83 9.80
CA GLU A 34 11.43 -17.07 8.54
C GLU A 34 11.25 -18.00 7.35
N SER A 35 10.14 -17.86 6.62
CA SER A 35 9.85 -18.66 5.43
C SER A 35 10.63 -18.24 4.20
N ILE A 36 11.12 -17.01 4.24
CA ILE A 36 11.96 -16.44 3.19
C ILE A 36 13.30 -16.14 3.87
N SER A 37 14.31 -16.95 3.54
CA SER A 37 15.63 -16.85 4.16
C SER A 37 16.23 -15.45 3.90
N TYR A 38 16.46 -14.69 4.96
CA TYR A 38 17.19 -13.44 4.89
C TYR A 38 18.69 -13.72 4.95
N THR A 39 19.40 -13.39 3.87
CA THR A 39 20.84 -13.67 3.72
C THR A 39 21.72 -12.45 4.00
N GLY A 40 21.17 -11.36 4.52
CA GLY A 40 21.88 -10.08 4.68
C GLY A 40 21.80 -9.17 3.45
N ASN A 41 21.18 -9.62 2.36
CA ASN A 41 20.95 -8.80 1.17
C ASN A 41 19.49 -8.34 1.10
N ASP A 42 19.25 -7.09 1.46
CA ASP A 42 17.91 -6.49 1.53
C ASP A 42 17.20 -6.55 0.15
N ARG A 43 17.90 -6.19 -0.94
CA ARG A 43 17.26 -6.20 -2.28
C ARG A 43 16.84 -7.59 -2.70
N ALA A 44 17.70 -8.58 -2.56
CA ALA A 44 17.36 -9.97 -2.91
C ALA A 44 16.18 -10.48 -2.07
N TYR A 45 16.12 -10.10 -0.78
CA TYR A 45 15.01 -10.43 0.10
C TYR A 45 13.70 -9.77 -0.37
N TRP A 46 13.71 -8.48 -0.69
CA TRP A 46 12.53 -7.79 -1.20
C TRP A 46 12.03 -8.37 -2.52
N VAL A 47 12.94 -8.67 -3.46
CA VAL A 47 12.61 -9.33 -4.73
C VAL A 47 11.98 -10.70 -4.48
N SER A 48 12.51 -11.48 -3.54
CA SER A 48 11.97 -12.80 -3.22
C SER A 48 10.54 -12.75 -2.68
N ILE A 49 10.23 -11.78 -1.82
CA ILE A 49 8.86 -11.55 -1.31
C ILE A 49 7.93 -11.13 -2.45
N LEU A 50 8.35 -10.13 -3.24
CA LEU A 50 7.53 -9.64 -4.34
C LEU A 50 7.25 -10.75 -5.37
N ASN A 51 8.26 -11.55 -5.69
CA ASN A 51 8.07 -12.71 -6.56
C ASN A 51 7.11 -13.75 -5.95
N LYS A 52 7.21 -14.01 -4.65
CA LYS A 52 6.31 -14.96 -3.95
C LYS A 52 4.85 -14.47 -3.99
N MET A 53 4.61 -13.16 -3.97
CA MET A 53 3.28 -12.58 -4.19
C MET A 53 2.85 -12.66 -5.66
N ALA A 54 3.72 -12.28 -6.58
CA ALA A 54 3.39 -12.07 -7.98
C ALA A 54 3.27 -13.37 -8.79
N ALA A 55 4.19 -14.31 -8.58
CA ALA A 55 4.30 -15.50 -9.42
C ALA A 55 3.02 -16.36 -9.44
N PRO A 56 2.32 -16.60 -8.32
CA PRO A 56 1.07 -17.37 -8.37
C PRO A 56 0.00 -16.72 -9.24
N ILE A 57 -0.17 -15.39 -9.16
CA ILE A 57 -1.13 -14.66 -9.99
C ILE A 57 -0.71 -14.68 -11.45
N LEU A 58 0.50 -14.21 -11.74
CA LEU A 58 0.95 -13.98 -13.11
C LEU A 58 1.15 -15.29 -13.89
N ASN A 59 1.64 -16.34 -13.24
CA ASN A 59 1.75 -17.67 -13.87
C ASN A 59 0.37 -18.28 -14.22
N ASN A 60 -0.65 -18.00 -13.44
CA ASN A 60 -1.98 -18.53 -13.69
C ASN A 60 -2.73 -17.71 -14.73
N ILE A 61 -2.76 -16.38 -14.62
CA ILE A 61 -3.50 -15.53 -15.56
C ILE A 61 -2.90 -15.60 -16.96
N SER A 62 -1.57 -15.71 -17.09
CA SER A 62 -0.92 -15.86 -18.40
C SER A 62 -1.30 -17.16 -19.14
N LYS A 63 -1.88 -18.11 -18.43
CA LYS A 63 -2.41 -19.39 -18.95
C LYS A 63 -3.92 -19.46 -18.95
N GLN A 64 -4.61 -18.39 -18.62
CA GLN A 64 -6.07 -18.33 -18.49
C GLN A 64 -6.61 -19.37 -17.50
N GLN A 65 -5.95 -19.54 -16.35
CA GLN A 65 -6.29 -20.54 -15.32
C GLN A 65 -6.44 -19.92 -13.92
N TRP A 66 -6.40 -18.61 -13.82
CA TRP A 66 -6.34 -17.96 -12.51
C TRP A 66 -7.64 -18.13 -11.72
N ARG A 67 -8.79 -17.80 -12.30
CA ARG A 67 -10.09 -18.03 -11.63
C ARG A 67 -10.33 -19.48 -11.26
N LYS A 68 -9.83 -20.41 -12.07
CA LYS A 68 -9.92 -21.85 -11.79
C LYS A 68 -9.09 -22.27 -10.58
N ASN A 69 -7.89 -21.68 -10.41
CA ASN A 69 -6.89 -22.16 -9.44
C ASN A 69 -6.83 -21.34 -8.15
N MET A 70 -7.40 -20.12 -8.11
CA MET A 70 -7.47 -19.27 -6.93
C MET A 70 -8.92 -19.07 -6.51
N PRO A 71 -9.46 -19.90 -5.61
CA PRO A 71 -10.75 -19.59 -5.00
C PRO A 71 -10.62 -18.26 -4.22
N MET A 72 -11.58 -17.37 -4.43
CA MET A 72 -11.55 -16.06 -3.77
C MET A 72 -12.04 -16.20 -2.33
N GLU A 73 -11.09 -16.27 -1.39
CA GLU A 73 -11.36 -16.22 0.05
C GLU A 73 -11.88 -14.82 0.42
N VAL A 74 -12.92 -14.77 1.24
CA VAL A 74 -13.54 -13.53 1.70
C VAL A 74 -13.51 -13.42 3.22
N SER A 75 -13.68 -12.21 3.75
CA SER A 75 -13.71 -11.99 5.20
C SER A 75 -14.90 -12.73 5.83
N PRO A 76 -14.83 -13.09 7.12
CA PRO A 76 -15.95 -13.74 7.83
C PRO A 76 -17.25 -12.89 7.86
N THR A 77 -17.13 -11.58 7.65
CA THR A 77 -18.25 -10.63 7.66
C THR A 77 -18.48 -10.02 6.27
N PHE A 78 -18.04 -10.71 5.19
CA PHE A 78 -18.11 -10.19 3.82
C PHE A 78 -19.55 -9.83 3.43
N ASP A 79 -19.72 -8.69 2.76
CA ASP A 79 -21.03 -8.25 2.30
C ASP A 79 -21.52 -9.05 1.07
N SER A 80 -22.65 -8.68 0.51
CA SER A 80 -23.30 -9.42 -0.59
C SER A 80 -22.70 -9.16 -1.97
N ARG A 81 -21.57 -8.43 -2.09
CA ARG A 81 -20.92 -8.20 -3.41
C ARG A 81 -20.38 -9.50 -4.00
N ASP A 82 -20.28 -9.55 -5.33
CA ASP A 82 -19.64 -10.66 -6.02
C ASP A 82 -18.16 -10.80 -5.62
N PRO A 83 -17.72 -11.90 -5.01
CA PRO A 83 -16.30 -12.13 -4.72
C PRO A 83 -15.39 -12.04 -5.95
N GLY A 84 -15.94 -12.21 -7.15
CA GLY A 84 -15.22 -12.09 -8.42
C GLY A 84 -14.56 -10.72 -8.67
N VAL A 85 -14.97 -9.66 -7.94
CA VAL A 85 -14.27 -8.36 -7.98
C VAL A 85 -12.82 -8.47 -7.48
N GLY A 86 -12.54 -9.41 -6.58
CA GLY A 86 -11.22 -9.61 -5.98
C GLY A 86 -10.12 -9.97 -7.00
N TYR A 87 -10.45 -10.43 -8.20
CA TYR A 87 -9.43 -10.70 -9.22
C TYR A 87 -8.87 -9.40 -9.82
N LEU A 88 -9.71 -8.44 -10.21
CA LEU A 88 -9.24 -7.13 -10.65
C LEU A 88 -8.52 -6.41 -9.51
N GLU A 89 -9.04 -6.53 -8.29
CA GLU A 89 -8.44 -5.98 -7.07
C GLU A 89 -7.01 -6.50 -6.87
N ALA A 90 -6.81 -7.82 -6.87
CA ALA A 90 -5.49 -8.43 -6.71
C ALA A 90 -4.52 -8.00 -7.82
N PHE A 91 -4.97 -8.04 -9.07
CA PHE A 91 -4.14 -7.76 -10.23
C PHE A 91 -3.73 -6.28 -10.29
N GLY A 92 -4.68 -5.37 -10.16
CA GLY A 92 -4.43 -3.93 -10.20
C GLY A 92 -3.50 -3.48 -9.08
N ARG A 93 -3.78 -3.93 -7.84
CA ARG A 93 -2.97 -3.61 -6.66
C ARG A 93 -1.55 -4.15 -6.78
N LEU A 94 -1.40 -5.42 -7.18
CA LEU A 94 -0.09 -6.03 -7.39
C LEU A 94 0.74 -5.26 -8.43
N LEU A 95 0.15 -4.96 -9.58
CA LEU A 95 0.85 -4.25 -10.65
C LEU A 95 1.22 -2.82 -10.24
N ALA A 96 0.37 -2.11 -9.49
CA ALA A 96 0.67 -0.77 -9.01
C ALA A 96 1.95 -0.71 -8.16
N GLY A 97 2.19 -1.74 -7.33
CA GLY A 97 3.41 -1.85 -6.54
C GLY A 97 4.62 -2.33 -7.33
N MET A 98 4.42 -3.21 -8.31
CA MET A 98 5.49 -3.76 -9.14
C MET A 98 5.93 -2.82 -10.26
N ALA A 99 5.08 -1.90 -10.70
CA ALA A 99 5.27 -1.13 -11.93
C ALA A 99 6.66 -0.48 -12.05
N PRO A 100 7.21 0.22 -11.04
CA PRO A 100 8.54 0.81 -11.16
C PRO A 100 9.65 -0.24 -11.36
N TRP A 101 9.54 -1.39 -10.70
CA TRP A 101 10.50 -2.49 -10.88
C TRP A 101 10.40 -3.10 -12.27
N LEU A 102 9.18 -3.34 -12.78
CA LEU A 102 8.97 -3.85 -14.13
C LEU A 102 9.45 -2.88 -15.22
N ALA A 103 9.54 -1.58 -14.92
CA ALA A 103 10.03 -0.56 -15.85
C ALA A 103 11.56 -0.49 -15.97
N LEU A 104 12.31 -1.15 -15.08
CA LEU A 104 13.77 -1.19 -15.20
C LEU A 104 14.19 -1.85 -16.51
N PRO A 105 15.30 -1.40 -17.13
CA PRO A 105 15.85 -2.00 -18.33
C PRO A 105 16.12 -3.50 -18.17
N ASP A 106 15.98 -4.24 -19.25
CA ASP A 106 16.32 -5.66 -19.28
C ASP A 106 17.84 -5.83 -19.13
N ASP A 107 18.22 -6.84 -18.36
CA ASP A 107 19.61 -7.23 -18.14
C ASP A 107 19.73 -8.76 -18.02
N SER A 108 20.97 -9.27 -18.03
CA SER A 108 21.26 -10.70 -17.99
C SER A 108 21.27 -11.32 -16.58
N SER A 109 21.08 -10.50 -15.54
CA SER A 109 21.03 -10.99 -14.15
C SER A 109 19.82 -11.92 -13.93
N GLU A 110 19.85 -12.74 -12.89
CA GLU A 110 18.70 -13.58 -12.51
C GLU A 110 17.50 -12.72 -12.15
N GLU A 111 17.71 -11.58 -11.49
CA GLU A 111 16.64 -10.60 -11.21
C GLU A 111 16.08 -10.02 -12.52
N GLY A 112 16.92 -9.64 -13.49
CA GLY A 112 16.50 -9.10 -14.78
C GLY A 112 15.68 -10.11 -15.60
N LYS A 113 16.12 -11.37 -15.65
CA LYS A 113 15.37 -12.46 -16.28
C LYS A 113 14.00 -12.70 -15.62
N LEU A 114 13.98 -12.72 -14.28
CA LEU A 114 12.73 -12.85 -13.51
C LEU A 114 11.78 -11.68 -13.80
N ARG A 115 12.29 -10.46 -13.75
CA ARG A 115 11.52 -9.23 -14.02
C ARG A 115 10.91 -9.25 -15.42
N LYS A 116 11.71 -9.58 -16.44
CA LYS A 116 11.22 -9.73 -17.82
C LYS A 116 10.10 -10.76 -17.92
N LYS A 117 10.29 -11.94 -17.34
CA LYS A 117 9.26 -13.00 -17.33
C LYS A 117 7.97 -12.51 -16.71
N LEU A 118 8.03 -11.87 -15.54
CA LEU A 118 6.83 -11.39 -14.85
C LEU A 118 6.15 -10.23 -15.60
N ARG A 119 6.93 -9.36 -16.26
CA ARG A 119 6.40 -8.31 -17.13
C ARG A 119 5.64 -8.89 -18.33
N ASP A 120 6.23 -9.86 -19.03
CA ASP A 120 5.59 -10.52 -20.17
C ASP A 120 4.28 -11.21 -19.74
N GLN A 121 4.25 -11.84 -18.56
CA GLN A 121 3.05 -12.44 -17.99
C GLN A 121 2.01 -11.38 -17.57
N ALA A 122 2.44 -10.23 -17.05
CA ALA A 122 1.55 -9.13 -16.71
C ALA A 122 0.84 -8.56 -17.94
N LEU A 123 1.57 -8.40 -19.06
CA LEU A 123 0.98 -7.97 -20.34
C LEU A 123 -0.09 -8.96 -20.85
N LEU A 124 0.18 -10.26 -20.74
CA LEU A 124 -0.84 -11.28 -21.04
C LEU A 124 -2.02 -11.20 -20.07
N GLY A 125 -1.76 -10.94 -18.78
CA GLY A 125 -2.79 -10.76 -17.76
C GLY A 125 -3.70 -9.58 -18.05
N ILE A 126 -3.17 -8.44 -18.49
CA ILE A 126 -3.94 -7.28 -18.93
C ILE A 126 -4.83 -7.67 -20.12
N LYS A 127 -4.24 -8.32 -21.13
CA LYS A 127 -4.95 -8.77 -22.33
C LYS A 127 -6.14 -9.68 -21.99
N TYR A 128 -5.91 -10.70 -21.17
CA TYR A 128 -6.97 -11.64 -20.80
C TYR A 128 -7.97 -11.05 -19.82
N GLY A 129 -7.54 -10.16 -18.94
CA GLY A 129 -8.41 -9.48 -17.99
C GLY A 129 -9.44 -8.54 -18.64
N VAL A 130 -9.19 -8.08 -19.88
CA VAL A 130 -10.11 -7.23 -20.65
C VAL A 130 -10.73 -7.95 -21.87
N ASP A 131 -10.43 -9.22 -22.10
CA ASP A 131 -11.05 -10.00 -23.16
C ASP A 131 -12.33 -10.69 -22.65
N PRO A 132 -13.54 -10.29 -23.12
CA PRO A 132 -14.78 -10.91 -22.67
C PRO A 132 -14.89 -12.42 -22.98
N LYS A 133 -14.03 -12.94 -23.84
CA LYS A 133 -13.97 -14.38 -24.16
C LYS A 133 -13.00 -15.16 -23.25
N SER A 134 -12.19 -14.46 -22.46
CA SER A 134 -11.26 -15.09 -21.53
C SER A 134 -11.98 -15.64 -20.31
N PRO A 135 -11.66 -16.86 -19.85
CA PRO A 135 -12.14 -17.34 -18.55
C PRO A 135 -11.67 -16.50 -17.37
N ASP A 136 -10.58 -15.73 -17.54
CA ASP A 136 -10.03 -14.82 -16.54
C ASP A 136 -10.41 -13.35 -16.79
N TYR A 137 -11.47 -13.09 -17.60
CA TYR A 137 -12.03 -11.75 -17.76
C TYR A 137 -12.40 -11.16 -16.40
N PHE A 138 -11.94 -9.94 -16.10
CA PHE A 138 -12.22 -9.31 -14.82
C PHE A 138 -13.68 -8.87 -14.69
N THR A 139 -14.15 -8.75 -13.48
CA THR A 139 -15.50 -8.28 -13.17
C THR A 139 -15.58 -6.76 -13.35
N TRP A 140 -15.50 -6.29 -14.61
CA TRP A 140 -15.59 -4.87 -14.96
C TRP A 140 -17.00 -4.32 -14.81
N ARG A 141 -17.99 -5.17 -15.03
CA ARG A 141 -19.40 -4.81 -15.17
C ARG A 141 -20.21 -5.54 -14.13
N GLY A 142 -21.11 -4.82 -13.46
CA GLY A 142 -21.95 -5.39 -12.42
C GLY A 142 -22.44 -4.32 -11.44
N PRO A 143 -23.19 -4.70 -10.44
CA PRO A 143 -23.74 -3.77 -9.45
C PRO A 143 -22.70 -3.26 -8.45
N SER A 144 -21.53 -3.91 -8.35
CA SER A 144 -20.51 -3.54 -7.39
C SER A 144 -19.77 -2.27 -7.82
N SER A 145 -19.72 -1.29 -6.93
CA SER A 145 -18.90 -0.08 -7.08
C SER A 145 -17.40 -0.35 -6.85
N GLN A 146 -17.04 -1.51 -6.27
CA GLN A 146 -15.65 -1.89 -5.96
C GLN A 146 -14.73 -1.84 -7.18
N THR A 147 -15.26 -2.13 -8.38
CA THR A 147 -14.50 -2.11 -9.64
C THR A 147 -13.81 -0.77 -9.89
N LEU A 148 -14.38 0.36 -9.44
CA LEU A 148 -13.74 1.67 -9.56
C LEU A 148 -12.44 1.74 -8.75
N VAL A 149 -12.46 1.19 -7.53
CA VAL A 149 -11.28 1.13 -6.63
C VAL A 149 -10.16 0.32 -7.27
N ASP A 150 -10.52 -0.83 -7.83
CA ASP A 150 -9.58 -1.81 -8.33
C ASP A 150 -8.97 -1.38 -9.67
N ALA A 151 -9.79 -0.81 -10.54
CA ALA A 151 -9.34 -0.20 -11.78
C ALA A 151 -8.40 1.00 -11.55
N ALA A 152 -8.63 1.79 -10.49
CA ALA A 152 -7.74 2.90 -10.15
C ALA A 152 -6.32 2.45 -9.83
N HIS A 153 -6.15 1.28 -9.22
CA HIS A 153 -4.81 0.71 -9.00
C HIS A 153 -4.18 0.24 -10.31
N LEU A 154 -4.96 -0.32 -11.23
CA LEU A 154 -4.45 -0.66 -12.57
C LEU A 154 -4.07 0.60 -13.36
N ALA A 155 -4.87 1.68 -13.26
CA ALA A 155 -4.53 2.99 -13.81
C ALA A 155 -3.19 3.50 -13.25
N LEU A 156 -3.00 3.41 -11.93
CA LEU A 156 -1.76 3.78 -11.25
C LEU A 156 -0.56 2.97 -11.77
N ALA A 157 -0.74 1.68 -12.06
CA ALA A 157 0.31 0.85 -12.66
C ALA A 157 0.71 1.33 -14.06
N PHE A 158 -0.27 1.66 -14.91
CA PHE A 158 -0.01 2.20 -16.25
C PHE A 158 0.71 3.56 -16.18
N LEU A 159 0.31 4.44 -15.27
CA LEU A 159 0.91 5.75 -15.09
C LEU A 159 2.36 5.66 -14.58
N ARG A 160 2.64 4.73 -13.66
CA ARG A 160 3.99 4.50 -13.12
C ARG A 160 4.95 3.85 -14.10
N ALA A 161 4.46 3.05 -15.03
CA ALA A 161 5.29 2.28 -15.96
C ALA A 161 4.67 2.23 -17.38
N PRO A 162 4.41 3.37 -18.04
CA PRO A 162 3.72 3.38 -19.33
C PRO A 162 4.48 2.57 -20.40
N LYS A 163 5.79 2.69 -20.47
CA LYS A 163 6.63 1.95 -21.43
C LYS A 163 6.68 0.44 -21.19
N ALA A 164 6.45 0.00 -19.95
CA ALA A 164 6.50 -1.42 -19.59
C ALA A 164 5.12 -2.11 -19.64
N LEU A 165 4.04 -1.37 -19.33
CA LEU A 165 2.72 -1.97 -19.10
C LEU A 165 1.63 -1.46 -20.05
N TRP A 166 1.75 -0.24 -20.63
CA TRP A 166 0.73 0.33 -21.52
C TRP A 166 1.15 0.32 -22.99
N GLU A 167 2.31 0.88 -23.31
CA GLU A 167 2.78 1.04 -24.69
C GLU A 167 2.91 -0.29 -25.44
N PRO A 168 3.38 -1.41 -24.83
CA PRO A 168 3.55 -2.69 -25.52
C PRO A 168 2.23 -3.43 -25.84
N LEU A 169 1.10 -3.00 -25.27
CA LEU A 169 -0.18 -3.65 -25.51
C LEU A 169 -0.62 -3.48 -26.98
N ASP A 170 -1.25 -4.53 -27.54
CA ASP A 170 -1.85 -4.45 -28.86
C ASP A 170 -3.07 -3.50 -28.87
N GLN A 171 -3.43 -2.99 -30.05
CA GLN A 171 -4.48 -1.99 -30.21
C GLN A 171 -5.86 -2.47 -29.74
N ILE A 172 -6.16 -3.76 -29.89
CA ILE A 172 -7.43 -4.34 -29.44
C ILE A 172 -7.47 -4.32 -27.91
N THR A 173 -6.39 -4.72 -27.26
CA THR A 173 -6.27 -4.69 -25.80
C THR A 173 -6.37 -3.26 -25.26
N LYS A 174 -5.66 -2.29 -25.86
CA LYS A 174 -5.75 -0.87 -25.48
C LYS A 174 -7.18 -0.35 -25.58
N LYS A 175 -7.85 -0.62 -26.72
CA LYS A 175 -9.24 -0.21 -26.92
C LYS A 175 -10.17 -0.78 -25.86
N ARG A 176 -10.04 -2.07 -25.52
CA ARG A 176 -10.85 -2.72 -24.49
C ARG A 176 -10.59 -2.12 -23.10
N VAL A 177 -9.33 -1.86 -22.74
CA VAL A 177 -8.99 -1.18 -21.48
C VAL A 177 -9.70 0.18 -21.41
N VAL A 178 -9.57 1.00 -22.46
CA VAL A 178 -10.21 2.32 -22.52
C VAL A 178 -11.73 2.22 -22.40
N GLU A 179 -12.36 1.28 -23.09
CA GLU A 179 -13.80 1.06 -23.03
C GLU A 179 -14.25 0.70 -21.61
N GLU A 180 -13.58 -0.23 -20.94
CA GLU A 180 -13.92 -0.61 -19.55
C GLU A 180 -13.71 0.57 -18.59
N PHE A 181 -12.63 1.33 -18.73
CA PHE A 181 -12.38 2.50 -17.88
C PHE A 181 -13.45 3.60 -18.08
N LYS A 182 -13.86 3.89 -19.32
CA LYS A 182 -14.95 4.85 -19.60
C LYS A 182 -16.29 4.40 -19.01
N LEU A 183 -16.55 3.10 -18.92
CA LEU A 183 -17.76 2.56 -18.29
C LEU A 183 -17.82 2.80 -16.78
N LEU A 184 -16.67 2.93 -16.09
CA LEU A 184 -16.61 3.22 -14.66
C LEU A 184 -17.18 4.59 -14.29
N ARG A 185 -17.34 5.51 -15.26
CA ARG A 185 -17.97 6.82 -15.06
C ARG A 185 -19.41 6.73 -14.52
N LYS A 186 -20.07 5.58 -14.70
CA LYS A 186 -21.40 5.29 -14.15
C LYS A 186 -21.40 5.09 -12.64
N ILE A 187 -20.24 4.76 -12.06
CA ILE A 187 -20.10 4.58 -10.62
C ILE A 187 -19.93 5.96 -9.97
N LYS A 188 -20.85 6.31 -9.08
CA LYS A 188 -20.75 7.51 -8.26
C LYS A 188 -19.83 7.21 -7.07
N PRO A 189 -18.64 7.85 -6.95
CA PRO A 189 -17.79 7.66 -5.80
C PRO A 189 -18.43 8.24 -4.54
N ASN A 190 -18.12 7.64 -3.38
CA ASN A 190 -18.44 8.21 -2.09
C ASN A 190 -17.56 9.45 -1.82
N GLU A 191 -18.04 10.38 -0.98
CA GLU A 191 -17.30 11.56 -0.50
C GLU A 191 -16.21 11.12 0.51
N SER A 192 -15.13 10.53 -0.01
CA SER A 192 -14.01 9.95 0.72
C SER A 192 -12.82 9.75 -0.23
N ASN A 193 -11.83 8.94 0.15
CA ASN A 193 -10.74 8.52 -0.74
C ASN A 193 -11.24 7.98 -2.11
N TRP A 194 -12.51 7.60 -2.22
CA TRP A 194 -13.12 7.13 -3.47
C TRP A 194 -13.11 8.18 -4.58
N LEU A 195 -13.09 9.45 -4.24
CA LEU A 195 -12.91 10.53 -5.23
C LEU A 195 -11.58 10.41 -5.96
N LEU A 196 -10.52 10.00 -5.25
CA LEU A 196 -9.20 9.79 -5.86
C LEU A 196 -9.17 8.57 -6.80
N PHE A 197 -9.99 7.55 -6.57
CA PHE A 197 -10.11 6.45 -7.53
C PHE A 197 -10.73 6.92 -8.84
N ALA A 198 -11.77 7.75 -8.77
CA ALA A 198 -12.36 8.35 -9.97
C ALA A 198 -11.37 9.27 -10.69
N ALA A 199 -10.64 10.11 -9.94
CA ALA A 199 -9.61 10.97 -10.51
C ALA A 199 -8.48 10.18 -11.17
N MET A 200 -8.05 9.07 -10.57
CA MET A 200 -6.96 8.23 -11.08
C MET A 200 -7.33 7.57 -12.41
N THR A 201 -8.56 7.04 -12.54
CA THR A 201 -9.03 6.45 -13.79
C THR A 201 -9.11 7.48 -14.91
N GLU A 202 -9.60 8.67 -14.63
CA GLU A 202 -9.66 9.77 -15.61
C GLU A 202 -8.27 10.34 -15.93
N THR A 203 -7.35 10.39 -14.96
CA THR A 203 -5.95 10.77 -15.18
C THR A 203 -5.25 9.80 -16.13
N PHE A 204 -5.51 8.50 -16.00
CA PHE A 204 -4.99 7.53 -16.94
C PHE A 204 -5.56 7.75 -18.35
N LEU A 205 -6.88 7.95 -18.50
CA LEU A 205 -7.49 8.22 -19.79
C LEU A 205 -6.88 9.47 -20.44
N TYR A 206 -6.69 10.55 -19.70
CA TYR A 206 -5.98 11.76 -20.16
C TYR A 206 -4.56 11.44 -20.65
N SER A 207 -3.78 10.69 -19.87
CA SER A 207 -2.41 10.32 -20.21
C SER A 207 -2.32 9.38 -21.42
N ALA A 208 -3.38 8.60 -21.67
CA ALA A 208 -3.50 7.74 -22.85
C ALA A 208 -3.93 8.48 -24.11
N GLY A 209 -4.18 9.79 -24.03
CA GLY A 209 -4.66 10.62 -25.14
C GLY A 209 -6.16 10.47 -25.42
N GLU A 210 -6.91 9.97 -24.46
CA GLU A 210 -8.35 9.76 -24.53
C GLU A 210 -9.12 10.93 -23.91
N GLU A 211 -10.39 11.06 -24.33
CA GLU A 211 -11.30 11.99 -23.65
C GLU A 211 -11.44 11.60 -22.18
N CYS A 212 -11.21 12.54 -21.26
CA CYS A 212 -11.33 12.37 -19.81
C CYS A 212 -12.38 13.29 -19.21
N ALA A 213 -13.03 12.86 -18.13
CA ALA A 213 -13.95 13.66 -17.33
C ALA A 213 -13.14 14.50 -16.34
N ARG A 214 -12.59 15.63 -16.82
CA ARG A 214 -11.66 16.49 -16.05
C ARG A 214 -12.28 17.02 -14.77
N GLU A 215 -13.58 17.26 -14.77
CA GLU A 215 -14.31 17.70 -13.56
C GLU A 215 -14.19 16.73 -12.39
N LYS A 216 -14.03 15.41 -12.64
CA LYS A 216 -13.81 14.42 -11.58
C LYS A 216 -12.41 14.53 -10.98
N ILE A 217 -11.42 14.82 -11.82
CA ILE A 217 -10.05 15.06 -11.36
C ILE A 217 -10.03 16.32 -10.50
N ASP A 218 -10.55 17.43 -11.04
CA ASP A 218 -10.58 18.73 -10.35
C ASP A 218 -11.32 18.63 -9.02
N TYR A 219 -12.49 17.99 -9.01
CA TYR A 219 -13.28 17.83 -7.79
C TYR A 219 -12.50 17.08 -6.70
N ALA A 220 -11.91 15.94 -7.05
CA ALA A 220 -11.17 15.13 -6.10
C ALA A 220 -9.95 15.89 -5.52
N VAL A 221 -9.07 16.44 -6.40
CA VAL A 221 -7.84 17.07 -5.93
C VAL A 221 -8.12 18.35 -5.12
N ASN A 222 -9.17 19.13 -5.48
CA ASN A 222 -9.57 20.30 -4.71
C ASN A 222 -10.12 19.90 -3.33
N LYS A 223 -10.93 18.84 -3.22
CA LYS A 223 -11.44 18.36 -1.93
C LYS A 223 -10.30 18.05 -0.96
N PHE A 224 -9.31 17.27 -1.42
CA PHE A 224 -8.17 16.94 -0.56
C PHE A 224 -7.26 18.15 -0.29
N ASP A 225 -7.03 19.02 -1.27
CA ASP A 225 -6.15 20.17 -1.07
C ASP A 225 -6.74 21.22 -0.11
N GLN A 226 -8.04 21.51 -0.20
CA GLN A 226 -8.68 22.65 0.44
C GLN A 226 -9.57 22.30 1.63
N GLU A 227 -10.26 21.16 1.59
CA GLU A 227 -11.28 20.83 2.60
C GLU A 227 -10.85 19.72 3.56
N TRP A 228 -10.06 18.76 3.10
CA TRP A 228 -9.76 17.56 3.88
C TRP A 228 -8.31 17.47 4.37
N TYR A 229 -7.50 18.49 4.11
CA TYR A 229 -6.20 18.59 4.75
C TYR A 229 -6.36 19.04 6.20
N VAL A 230 -5.91 18.22 7.15
CA VAL A 230 -6.07 18.49 8.58
C VAL A 230 -4.79 19.01 9.25
N GLY A 231 -3.73 19.20 8.48
CA GLY A 231 -2.45 19.72 8.96
C GLY A 231 -1.39 18.65 9.18
N ASP A 232 -0.15 19.07 9.29
CA ASP A 232 1.02 18.28 9.63
C ASP A 232 1.17 17.00 8.78
N GLY A 233 0.86 17.09 7.49
CA GLY A 233 0.94 15.98 6.54
C GLY A 233 -0.24 14.99 6.56
N TRP A 234 -1.30 15.24 7.33
CA TRP A 234 -2.45 14.35 7.42
C TRP A 234 -3.65 14.88 6.65
N TYR A 235 -4.40 13.94 6.08
CA TYR A 235 -5.69 14.20 5.44
C TYR A 235 -6.82 13.47 6.16
N SER A 236 -7.99 14.09 6.20
CA SER A 236 -9.24 13.41 6.51
C SER A 236 -9.69 12.57 5.31
N ASP A 237 -10.29 11.43 5.57
CA ASP A 237 -10.91 10.58 4.54
C ASP A 237 -12.40 10.90 4.45
N GLY A 238 -12.71 12.05 3.87
CA GLY A 238 -14.04 12.65 3.86
C GLY A 238 -14.22 13.68 4.98
N ALA A 239 -15.48 13.98 5.32
CA ALA A 239 -15.83 15.06 6.24
C ALA A 239 -15.39 14.82 7.70
N ARG A 240 -15.05 13.59 8.07
CA ARG A 240 -14.63 13.24 9.44
C ARG A 240 -13.27 12.57 9.42
N PHE A 241 -12.35 13.10 10.22
CA PHE A 241 -11.04 12.51 10.38
C PHE A 241 -11.13 11.14 11.07
N SER A 242 -10.42 10.17 10.50
CA SER A 242 -10.20 8.85 11.10
C SER A 242 -8.70 8.60 11.19
N PHE A 243 -8.22 8.23 12.38
CA PHE A 243 -6.84 7.84 12.56
C PHE A 243 -6.67 6.40 12.08
N ASP A 244 -6.34 6.26 10.80
CA ASP A 244 -6.08 4.98 10.12
C ASP A 244 -4.99 5.14 9.05
N HIS A 245 -4.64 4.06 8.37
CA HIS A 245 -3.58 4.06 7.37
C HIS A 245 -4.02 4.44 5.95
N TYR A 246 -5.25 4.96 5.72
CA TYR A 246 -5.68 5.34 4.37
C TYR A 246 -4.87 6.48 3.78
N ASN A 247 -4.29 7.35 4.61
CA ASN A 247 -3.28 8.31 4.15
C ASN A 247 -2.11 7.62 3.44
N GLY A 248 -1.69 6.44 3.93
CA GLY A 248 -0.64 5.61 3.34
C GLY A 248 -1.11 4.75 2.18
N TYR A 249 -2.24 4.07 2.34
CA TYR A 249 -2.74 3.12 1.33
C TYR A 249 -3.13 3.79 0.01
N VAL A 250 -3.72 5.00 0.09
CA VAL A 250 -4.41 5.63 -1.05
C VAL A 250 -4.10 7.13 -1.16
N ILE A 251 -4.42 7.93 -0.12
CA ILE A 251 -4.67 9.37 -0.27
C ILE A 251 -3.45 10.10 -0.82
N HIS A 252 -2.31 10.02 -0.16
CA HIS A 252 -1.11 10.74 -0.59
C HIS A 252 -0.67 10.35 -1.99
N CYS A 253 -0.48 9.07 -2.25
CA CYS A 253 0.11 8.64 -3.52
C CYS A 253 -0.85 8.84 -4.69
N MET A 254 -2.14 8.57 -4.54
CA MET A 254 -3.08 8.79 -5.66
C MET A 254 -3.33 10.27 -5.93
N GLN A 255 -3.33 11.13 -4.89
CA GLN A 255 -3.42 12.58 -5.09
C GLN A 255 -2.19 13.11 -5.82
N VAL A 256 -0.99 12.75 -5.35
CA VAL A 256 0.28 13.19 -5.96
C VAL A 256 0.38 12.70 -7.41
N GLU A 257 0.06 11.44 -7.70
CA GLU A 257 0.13 10.89 -9.05
C GLU A 257 -0.93 11.52 -9.97
N SER A 258 -2.16 11.73 -9.47
CA SER A 258 -3.19 12.43 -10.26
C SER A 258 -2.73 13.85 -10.62
N LEU A 259 -2.17 14.59 -9.66
CA LEU A 259 -1.68 15.95 -9.91
C LEU A 259 -0.49 15.95 -10.88
N ARG A 260 0.51 15.11 -10.65
CA ARG A 260 1.72 14.97 -11.47
C ARG A 260 1.40 14.82 -12.96
N HIS A 261 0.52 13.88 -13.28
CA HIS A 261 0.16 13.57 -14.66
C HIS A 261 -0.78 14.62 -15.29
N ASN A 262 -1.35 15.53 -14.51
CA ASN A 262 -2.17 16.63 -15.01
C ASN A 262 -1.44 17.99 -15.06
N ILE A 263 -0.17 18.07 -14.64
CA ILE A 263 0.65 19.29 -14.77
C ILE A 263 0.59 19.88 -16.19
N PRO A 264 0.69 19.10 -17.28
CA PRO A 264 0.60 19.63 -18.64
C PRO A 264 -0.74 20.31 -18.97
N ALA A 265 -1.78 20.07 -18.17
CA ALA A 265 -3.10 20.66 -18.37
C ALA A 265 -3.31 22.03 -17.73
N GLY A 266 -2.33 22.54 -16.95
CA GLY A 266 -2.36 23.91 -16.41
C GLY A 266 -1.57 24.09 -15.12
N GLU A 267 -1.17 25.33 -14.89
CA GLU A 267 -0.32 25.77 -13.76
C GLU A 267 -0.90 25.43 -12.38
N LYS A 268 -2.23 25.48 -12.25
CA LYS A 268 -2.92 25.09 -10.99
C LYS A 268 -2.53 23.70 -10.49
N TYR A 269 -2.29 22.75 -11.42
CA TYR A 269 -1.90 21.40 -11.04
C TYR A 269 -0.46 21.33 -10.54
N GLN A 270 0.44 22.16 -11.07
CA GLN A 270 1.81 22.28 -10.59
C GLN A 270 1.85 22.76 -9.14
N GLU A 271 1.14 23.84 -8.82
CA GLU A 271 1.08 24.38 -7.46
C GLU A 271 0.49 23.39 -6.45
N MET A 272 -0.62 22.74 -6.83
CA MET A 272 -1.26 21.73 -5.99
C MET A 272 -0.36 20.50 -5.82
N TYR A 273 0.36 20.08 -6.87
CA TYR A 273 1.34 18.98 -6.82
C TYR A 273 2.45 19.29 -5.82
N GLU A 274 3.03 20.48 -5.85
CA GLU A 274 4.11 20.85 -4.94
C GLU A 274 3.65 20.83 -3.47
N ARG A 275 2.44 21.33 -3.18
CA ARG A 275 1.86 21.26 -1.83
C ARG A 275 1.59 19.81 -1.41
N ALA A 276 0.91 19.04 -2.26
CA ALA A 276 0.58 17.66 -1.97
C ALA A 276 1.84 16.80 -1.75
N TYR A 277 2.90 17.07 -2.53
CA TYR A 277 4.16 16.36 -2.40
C TYR A 277 4.87 16.68 -1.08
N LYS A 278 4.93 17.95 -0.66
CA LYS A 278 5.47 18.34 0.65
C LYS A 278 4.70 17.70 1.80
N ARG A 279 3.37 17.68 1.71
CA ARG A 279 2.51 17.01 2.69
C ARG A 279 2.78 15.49 2.72
N MET A 280 2.99 14.86 1.57
CA MET A 280 3.37 13.44 1.48
C MET A 280 4.75 13.17 2.12
N GLN A 281 5.75 14.04 1.89
CA GLN A 281 7.05 13.92 2.55
C GLN A 281 6.93 14.03 4.07
N ARG A 282 6.10 14.96 4.57
CA ARG A 282 5.85 15.09 6.00
C ARG A 282 5.16 13.85 6.59
N TYR A 283 4.15 13.33 5.91
CA TYR A 283 3.50 12.09 6.34
C TYR A 283 4.45 10.89 6.33
N ALA A 284 5.29 10.78 5.31
CA ALA A 284 6.31 9.74 5.22
C ALA A 284 7.33 9.81 6.36
N HIS A 285 7.68 11.02 6.82
CA HIS A 285 8.50 11.24 8.00
C HIS A 285 7.85 10.66 9.26
N HIS A 286 6.53 10.85 9.44
CA HIS A 286 5.79 10.21 10.53
C HIS A 286 5.81 8.68 10.43
N LEU A 287 5.63 8.14 9.21
CA LEU A 287 5.64 6.69 9.00
C LEU A 287 6.95 6.05 9.46
N GLU A 288 8.09 6.67 9.16
CA GLU A 288 9.40 6.17 9.60
C GLU A 288 9.48 6.15 11.13
N ARG A 289 9.05 7.21 11.79
CA ARG A 289 9.06 7.34 13.27
C ARG A 289 8.10 6.38 13.96
N MET A 290 7.04 5.94 13.28
CA MET A 290 6.06 4.98 13.81
C MET A 290 6.54 3.51 13.76
N ILE A 291 7.67 3.23 13.13
CA ILE A 291 8.26 1.88 13.18
C ILE A 291 8.97 1.72 14.53
N SER A 292 8.56 0.71 15.31
CA SER A 292 9.18 0.43 16.62
C SER A 292 10.65 0.04 16.48
N PRO A 293 11.45 0.10 17.55
CA PRO A 293 12.86 -0.32 17.49
C PRO A 293 13.08 -1.75 16.98
N GLU A 294 12.10 -2.64 17.18
CA GLU A 294 12.12 -4.02 16.72
C GLU A 294 11.65 -4.20 15.28
N GLY A 295 11.11 -3.15 14.65
CA GLY A 295 10.59 -3.22 13.27
C GLY A 295 9.11 -3.54 13.17
N HIS A 296 8.32 -3.38 14.23
CA HIS A 296 6.86 -3.44 14.16
C HIS A 296 6.28 -2.06 13.86
N TYR A 297 5.03 -2.01 13.39
CA TYR A 297 4.31 -0.75 13.22
C TYR A 297 2.96 -0.80 13.92
N VAL A 298 2.36 0.36 14.13
CA VAL A 298 1.06 0.47 14.80
C VAL A 298 -0.04 -0.05 13.88
N VAL A 299 -0.74 -1.10 14.31
CA VAL A 299 -1.92 -1.62 13.62
C VAL A 299 -3.14 -0.89 14.16
N VAL A 300 -3.71 0.01 13.37
CA VAL A 300 -4.79 0.91 13.77
C VAL A 300 -5.78 1.14 12.63
N GLY A 301 -7.05 1.32 13.00
CA GLY A 301 -8.13 1.64 12.05
C GLY A 301 -8.58 0.44 11.22
N ARG A 302 -9.34 0.75 10.17
CA ARG A 302 -9.86 -0.22 9.20
C ARG A 302 -8.78 -0.67 8.23
N SER A 303 -9.04 -1.75 7.49
CA SER A 303 -8.13 -2.32 6.48
C SER A 303 -6.75 -2.69 7.05
N SER A 304 -6.69 -3.03 8.33
CA SER A 304 -5.43 -3.37 9.00
C SER A 304 -4.73 -4.58 8.37
N THR A 305 -5.48 -5.44 7.68
CA THR A 305 -4.95 -6.60 6.94
C THR A 305 -4.15 -6.23 5.69
N TYR A 306 -4.13 -4.95 5.28
CA TYR A 306 -3.36 -4.49 4.11
C TYR A 306 -1.84 -4.46 4.34
N LYS A 307 -1.41 -4.98 5.48
CA LYS A 307 0.00 -5.25 5.80
C LYS A 307 0.86 -3.98 5.67
N ASN A 308 2.01 -4.11 5.06
CA ASN A 308 2.99 -3.04 4.87
C ASN A 308 2.57 -1.94 3.85
N ALA A 309 1.39 -2.04 3.23
CA ALA A 309 0.93 -1.01 2.28
C ALA A 309 0.88 0.41 2.89
N ALA A 310 0.72 0.53 4.22
CA ALA A 310 0.78 1.80 4.93
C ALA A 310 2.03 2.62 4.60
N PHE A 311 3.14 1.96 4.28
CA PHE A 311 4.42 2.60 3.99
C PHE A 311 4.59 3.03 2.52
N GLN A 312 3.54 2.97 1.71
CA GLN A 312 3.62 3.40 0.30
C GLN A 312 4.19 4.83 0.13
N PRO A 313 3.79 5.87 0.89
CA PRO A 313 4.37 7.20 0.75
C PRO A 313 5.87 7.24 1.06
N LEU A 314 6.32 6.56 2.10
CA LEU A 314 7.74 6.47 2.43
C LEU A 314 8.53 5.74 1.32
N ALA A 315 7.96 4.68 0.77
CA ALA A 315 8.52 3.93 -0.36
C ALA A 315 8.57 4.78 -1.64
N ALA A 316 7.53 5.60 -1.89
CA ALA A 316 7.46 6.47 -3.06
C ALA A 316 8.52 7.58 -3.03
N ILE A 317 8.66 8.31 -1.92
CA ILE A 317 9.70 9.35 -1.82
C ILE A 317 11.12 8.77 -1.79
N ALA A 318 11.30 7.53 -1.31
CA ALA A 318 12.58 6.83 -1.41
C ALA A 318 12.91 6.48 -2.87
N LEU A 319 11.95 5.96 -3.63
CA LEU A 319 12.10 5.70 -5.08
C LEU A 319 12.51 6.96 -5.84
N GLU A 320 11.96 8.11 -5.48
CA GLU A 320 12.19 9.39 -6.16
C GLU A 320 13.44 10.14 -5.66
N ASN A 321 14.20 9.56 -4.73
CA ASN A 321 15.33 10.23 -4.07
C ASN A 321 14.94 11.58 -3.42
N LYS A 322 13.76 11.63 -2.79
CA LYS A 322 13.16 12.81 -2.16
C LYS A 322 12.88 12.63 -0.67
N LEU A 323 13.70 11.79 -0.01
CA LEU A 323 13.64 11.67 1.45
C LEU A 323 13.95 13.03 2.11
N PRO A 324 13.32 13.34 3.26
CA PRO A 324 13.73 14.46 4.10
C PRO A 324 15.21 14.37 4.48
N ASP A 325 15.88 15.52 4.64
CA ASP A 325 17.33 15.60 4.86
C ASP A 325 17.81 14.88 6.13
N ASP A 326 16.92 14.71 7.11
CA ASP A 326 17.20 14.06 8.40
C ASP A 326 16.96 12.54 8.37
N ILE A 327 16.53 11.97 7.24
CA ILE A 327 16.29 10.54 7.06
C ILE A 327 17.13 9.99 5.91
N SER A 328 18.07 9.10 6.23
CA SER A 328 18.95 8.51 5.21
C SER A 328 18.31 7.33 4.48
N LYS A 329 18.79 7.06 3.27
CA LYS A 329 18.38 5.88 2.48
C LYS A 329 18.60 4.57 3.22
N GLY A 330 19.76 4.42 3.88
CA GLY A 330 20.08 3.22 4.67
C GLY A 330 19.18 3.03 5.89
N GLN A 331 18.72 4.12 6.48
CA GLN A 331 17.76 4.14 7.59
C GLN A 331 16.39 3.64 7.12
N VAL A 332 15.86 4.20 6.02
CA VAL A 332 14.55 3.81 5.46
C VAL A 332 14.58 2.35 5.00
N ARG A 333 15.64 1.94 4.28
CA ARG A 333 15.78 0.54 3.84
C ARG A 333 15.79 -0.42 5.02
N ALA A 334 16.58 -0.15 6.06
CA ALA A 334 16.67 -1.01 7.23
C ALA A 334 15.33 -1.11 7.97
N ALA A 335 14.64 0.03 8.17
CA ALA A 335 13.35 0.07 8.84
C ALA A 335 12.29 -0.72 8.08
N LEU A 336 12.14 -0.48 6.77
CA LEU A 336 11.18 -1.20 5.94
C LEU A 336 11.51 -2.70 5.83
N THR A 337 12.80 -3.07 5.71
CA THR A 337 13.21 -4.48 5.71
C THR A 337 12.83 -5.17 7.02
N ALA A 338 13.00 -4.50 8.15
CA ALA A 338 12.60 -5.04 9.46
C ALA A 338 11.08 -5.30 9.51
N VAL A 339 10.27 -4.34 9.04
CA VAL A 339 8.81 -4.53 8.93
C VAL A 339 8.46 -5.73 8.05
N LEU A 340 9.08 -5.85 6.88
CA LEU A 340 8.82 -6.96 5.96
C LEU A 340 9.16 -8.31 6.59
N ARG A 341 10.25 -8.41 7.35
CA ARG A 341 10.67 -9.65 8.03
C ARG A 341 9.67 -10.11 9.08
N HIS A 342 8.98 -9.19 9.75
CA HIS A 342 7.92 -9.53 10.70
C HIS A 342 6.61 -9.95 10.03
N ILE A 343 6.29 -9.36 8.88
CA ILE A 343 5.04 -9.65 8.17
C ILE A 343 5.12 -10.95 7.37
N TYR A 344 6.22 -11.17 6.62
CA TYR A 344 6.32 -12.26 5.64
C TYR A 344 6.98 -13.51 6.24
N ILE A 345 6.22 -14.20 7.05
CA ILE A 345 6.53 -15.52 7.59
C ILE A 345 5.82 -16.63 6.78
N ASP A 346 6.11 -17.90 7.03
CA ASP A 346 5.48 -19.03 6.31
C ASP A 346 3.95 -18.95 6.29
N LYS A 347 3.35 -18.62 7.41
CA LYS A 347 1.89 -18.54 7.55
C LYS A 347 1.23 -17.38 6.82
N THR A 348 2.00 -16.41 6.31
CA THR A 348 1.48 -15.31 5.52
C THR A 348 1.03 -15.75 4.12
N PHE A 349 1.51 -16.91 3.68
CA PHE A 349 1.12 -17.52 2.42
C PHE A 349 0.39 -18.84 2.67
N ALA A 350 -0.63 -19.12 1.88
CA ALA A 350 -1.25 -20.44 1.86
C ALA A 350 -0.27 -21.48 1.29
N PRO A 351 -0.46 -22.78 1.54
CA PRO A 351 0.32 -23.84 0.89
C PRO A 351 0.29 -23.76 -0.64
N SER A 352 -0.79 -23.23 -1.21
CA SER A 352 -0.97 -22.95 -2.65
C SER A 352 -0.19 -21.72 -3.13
N GLY A 353 0.45 -20.96 -2.24
CA GLY A 353 1.22 -19.74 -2.54
C GLY A 353 0.42 -18.42 -2.50
N TRP A 354 -0.90 -18.45 -2.29
CA TRP A 354 -1.71 -17.23 -2.21
C TRP A 354 -1.48 -16.47 -0.91
N LEU A 355 -1.52 -15.14 -0.95
CA LEU A 355 -1.50 -14.31 0.26
C LEU A 355 -2.76 -14.56 1.09
N ARG A 356 -2.56 -14.74 2.40
CA ARG A 356 -3.65 -14.90 3.36
C ARG A 356 -4.10 -13.57 3.96
N MET A 357 -5.36 -13.52 4.37
CA MET A 357 -5.89 -12.40 5.14
C MET A 357 -5.26 -12.36 6.54
N GLY A 358 -5.11 -11.14 7.07
CA GLY A 358 -4.42 -10.89 8.34
C GLY A 358 -3.20 -10.02 8.15
N VAL A 359 -2.65 -9.51 9.24
CA VAL A 359 -1.39 -8.73 9.22
C VAL A 359 -0.22 -9.68 9.00
N VAL A 360 -0.09 -10.75 9.79
CA VAL A 360 1.07 -11.65 9.87
C VAL A 360 0.67 -13.09 9.64
N GLY A 361 -0.36 -13.56 9.28
CA GLY A 361 -0.65 -15.00 9.16
C GLY A 361 -2.10 -15.31 8.85
N ASP A 362 -2.44 -16.58 9.03
CA ASP A 362 -3.73 -17.13 8.65
C ASP A 362 -4.79 -17.15 9.77
N GLN A 363 -4.41 -16.82 10.98
CA GLN A 363 -5.31 -16.83 12.15
C GLN A 363 -5.91 -15.45 12.47
N GLN A 364 -5.76 -14.48 11.57
CA GLN A 364 -6.17 -13.10 11.78
C GLN A 364 -7.25 -12.64 10.77
N SER A 365 -7.99 -13.57 10.18
CA SER A 365 -9.07 -13.25 9.22
C SER A 365 -10.19 -12.39 9.85
N ASN A 366 -10.36 -12.46 11.19
CA ASN A 366 -11.27 -11.61 11.94
C ASN A 366 -10.90 -10.12 11.92
N LEU A 367 -9.66 -9.76 11.54
CA LEU A 367 -9.24 -8.37 11.34
C LEU A 367 -9.67 -7.81 9.98
N ALA A 368 -10.18 -8.66 9.10
CA ALA A 368 -10.64 -8.26 7.78
C ALA A 368 -12.01 -7.61 7.85
N ASP A 369 -12.12 -6.44 7.24
CA ASP A 369 -13.39 -5.73 7.14
C ASP A 369 -14.39 -6.45 6.22
N TYR A 370 -15.67 -6.09 6.31
CA TYR A 370 -16.76 -6.68 5.54
C TYR A 370 -16.59 -6.62 4.00
N TYR A 371 -15.71 -5.78 3.51
CA TYR A 371 -15.40 -5.63 2.08
C TYR A 371 -14.11 -6.35 1.65
N THR A 372 -13.40 -6.97 2.58
CA THR A 372 -12.06 -7.53 2.34
C THR A 372 -12.13 -8.94 1.77
N ASN A 373 -11.34 -9.22 0.77
CA ASN A 373 -11.12 -10.54 0.19
C ASN A 373 -9.63 -10.82 -0.01
N ALA A 374 -9.26 -12.03 -0.44
CA ALA A 374 -7.86 -12.39 -0.66
C ALA A 374 -7.15 -11.48 -1.67
N GLY A 375 -7.87 -10.95 -2.66
CA GLY A 375 -7.35 -9.99 -3.62
C GLY A 375 -6.92 -8.67 -2.96
N SER A 376 -7.59 -8.26 -1.89
CA SER A 376 -7.28 -7.04 -1.15
C SER A 376 -5.85 -7.04 -0.59
N MET A 377 -5.31 -8.21 -0.25
CA MET A 377 -3.97 -8.35 0.35
C MET A 377 -2.84 -7.89 -0.58
N TYR A 378 -3.05 -7.91 -1.90
CA TYR A 378 -2.02 -7.57 -2.87
C TYR A 378 -1.70 -6.06 -2.92
N VAL A 379 -2.46 -5.21 -2.22
CA VAL A 379 -2.10 -3.81 -1.92
C VAL A 379 -0.76 -3.73 -1.19
N ALA A 380 -0.36 -4.76 -0.46
CA ALA A 380 0.93 -4.86 0.22
C ALA A 380 2.13 -4.64 -0.72
N SER A 381 1.97 -4.90 -2.02
CA SER A 381 3.00 -4.63 -3.03
C SER A 381 3.39 -3.15 -3.13
N LEU A 382 2.51 -2.22 -2.72
CA LEU A 382 2.72 -0.78 -2.86
C LEU A 382 3.92 -0.23 -2.08
N SER A 383 4.41 -0.90 -1.06
CA SER A 383 5.63 -0.49 -0.37
C SER A 383 6.93 -1.04 -0.98
N PHE A 384 6.84 -1.83 -2.07
CA PHE A 384 8.02 -2.33 -2.78
C PHE A 384 8.53 -1.39 -3.89
N LEU A 385 7.99 -0.18 -3.98
CA LEU A 385 8.37 0.82 -4.99
C LEU A 385 9.89 1.04 -5.12
N PRO A 386 10.70 1.04 -4.02
CA PRO A 386 12.16 1.20 -4.13
C PRO A 386 12.86 0.14 -4.98
N LEU A 387 12.24 -1.02 -5.26
CA LEU A 387 12.78 -1.98 -6.21
C LEU A 387 12.91 -1.40 -7.63
N GLY A 388 12.18 -0.32 -7.95
CA GLY A 388 12.34 0.46 -9.18
C GLY A 388 13.65 1.23 -9.29
N LEU A 389 14.43 1.34 -8.21
CA LEU A 389 15.81 1.85 -8.27
C LEU A 389 16.75 0.75 -8.81
N PRO A 390 17.78 1.09 -9.60
CA PRO A 390 18.81 0.13 -9.99
C PRO A 390 19.46 -0.52 -8.77
N ALA A 391 19.94 -1.76 -8.90
CA ALA A 391 20.63 -2.48 -7.82
C ALA A 391 21.90 -1.75 -7.32
N THR A 392 22.47 -0.89 -8.15
CA THR A 392 23.63 -0.05 -7.85
C THR A 392 23.29 1.28 -7.18
N ASP A 393 22.00 1.60 -7.03
CA ASP A 393 21.58 2.83 -6.34
C ASP A 393 22.03 2.82 -4.88
N GLU A 394 22.33 4.00 -4.36
CA GLU A 394 22.74 4.18 -2.97
C GLU A 394 21.73 3.64 -1.98
N PHE A 395 20.43 3.67 -2.30
CA PHE A 395 19.39 3.07 -1.45
C PHE A 395 19.70 1.59 -1.15
N TRP A 396 20.26 0.85 -2.11
CA TRP A 396 20.58 -0.57 -1.94
C TRP A 396 22.01 -0.83 -1.47
N THR A 397 22.96 0.06 -1.79
CA THR A 397 24.41 -0.17 -1.58
C THR A 397 24.99 0.47 -0.33
N CYS A 398 24.35 1.52 0.22
CA CYS A 398 24.81 2.13 1.46
C CYS A 398 24.64 1.16 2.66
N ALA A 399 25.43 1.36 3.71
CA ALA A 399 25.29 0.59 4.93
C ALA A 399 23.90 0.80 5.57
N PRO A 400 23.30 -0.23 6.18
CA PRO A 400 22.07 -0.07 6.94
C PRO A 400 22.33 0.84 8.15
N GLN A 401 21.34 1.68 8.48
CA GLN A 401 21.43 2.61 9.60
C GLN A 401 20.22 2.46 10.52
N LYS A 402 20.41 2.75 11.80
CA LYS A 402 19.32 2.78 12.77
C LYS A 402 18.30 3.84 12.38
N TRP A 403 17.04 3.48 12.41
CA TRP A 403 15.93 4.43 12.20
C TRP A 403 15.59 5.18 13.49
N THR A 404 14.76 6.20 13.39
CA THR A 404 14.55 7.19 14.45
C THR A 404 14.17 6.57 15.78
N SER A 405 13.24 5.61 15.83
CA SER A 405 12.85 4.98 17.09
C SER A 405 13.96 4.12 17.68
N GLN A 406 14.80 3.44 16.86
CA GLN A 406 15.98 2.75 17.36
C GLN A 406 16.99 3.70 17.99
N LYS A 407 17.28 4.83 17.34
CA LYS A 407 18.17 5.86 17.91
C LYS A 407 17.62 6.34 19.24
N CYS A 408 16.33 6.67 19.30
CA CYS A 408 15.66 7.15 20.51
C CYS A 408 15.84 6.18 21.70
N TRP A 409 15.45 4.94 21.49
CA TRP A 409 15.46 3.94 22.57
C TRP A 409 16.85 3.38 22.91
N ASN A 410 17.87 3.69 22.07
CA ASN A 410 19.27 3.46 22.36
C ASN A 410 19.98 4.69 22.97
N ALA A 411 19.25 5.73 23.37
CA ALA A 411 19.79 6.99 23.89
C ALA A 411 20.77 7.69 22.94
N GLU A 412 20.60 7.54 21.63
CA GLU A 412 21.38 8.19 20.59
C GLU A 412 20.76 9.50 20.15
N GLN A 413 21.55 10.42 19.62
CA GLN A 413 21.07 11.69 19.09
C GLN A 413 20.31 11.48 17.77
N PHE A 414 19.21 12.18 17.62
CA PHE A 414 18.43 12.28 16.39
C PHE A 414 17.72 13.64 16.32
N PRO A 415 17.33 14.13 15.15
CA PRO A 415 16.65 15.41 15.01
C PRO A 415 15.31 15.43 15.73
N LYS A 416 15.08 16.48 16.52
CA LYS A 416 13.81 16.71 17.20
C LYS A 416 12.72 17.00 16.16
N ASP A 417 11.55 16.43 16.37
CA ASP A 417 10.37 16.67 15.53
C ASP A 417 9.63 17.94 15.93
N TYR A 418 9.05 18.60 14.94
CA TYR A 418 8.25 19.82 15.10
C TYR A 418 7.03 19.75 14.18
N TYR A 419 5.93 20.33 14.64
CA TYR A 419 4.78 20.60 13.78
C TYR A 419 5.18 21.45 12.57
N VAL A 420 4.65 21.11 11.41
CA VAL A 420 4.89 21.80 10.14
C VAL A 420 3.57 22.31 9.57
N SER A 421 3.55 23.59 9.17
CA SER A 421 2.43 24.22 8.48
C SER A 421 2.76 24.38 7.00
N TYR A 422 1.92 23.85 6.13
CA TYR A 422 2.03 23.98 4.67
C TYR A 422 0.74 24.54 4.08
#